data_dcc271d3549e9d1244bf5c5d7afc4d2a
#
_entry.id   dcc271d3549e9d1244bf5c5d7afc4d2a
#
_cell.length_a   1.000
_cell.length_b   1.000
_cell.length_c   1.000
_cell.angle_alpha   90.00
_cell.angle_beta   90.00
_cell.angle_gamma   90.00
#
_symmetry.space_group_name_H-M   'P 1'
#
loop_
_entity.id
_entity.type
_entity.pdbx_description
1 polymer ?
#
loop_
_entity_poly.entity_id
_entity_poly.type
_entity_poly.pdbx_seq_one_letter_code
_entity_poly.pdbx_strand_id
1 'polypeptide(L)'
;MRSILRRWPLAVLLALACTGAAGNDGSELVLQTHEQRPWTLPADLERIAIADPAVADLVTLKNKRQALLVGKQPGQTTLLLWQRGSATPQRILVMVRSPVQQELLEGRGPGLTLADGGALLQGNADSVLSHQRAYKAAQATVGEKGVVNDVSTVASGGVVQVEVKVVEFNKTVLRQIGISFKDANGGFSYGITSPSSTANSGSASALSSAFNLVAGSLTHGWEANIDLLQSNGMARVLAEPTLVALSGQSASFLAGGELPILEPQGLGTTTITYKPFGIGLTVTPTVLSADRIALKVAPEASDLDYSNGVSYNGIQVPSITTRRADTTVELGDGESFVIGGLVSSNLTSTVNKIPLLGDLPIIGSFFRNLNYSRQDKELVIVVTPRLVRPIARGVDVPLPGARESKPNLPVWGSWLLQPASSDQLPGFSR
;
A
#
# COMPACT_ATOMS: atom_id res chain seq x y z
N MET A 1 -7.55 -42.46 -41.89
CA MET A 1 -7.50 -42.59 -43.36
C MET A 1 -6.58 -41.51 -43.92
N ARG A 2 -5.51 -41.97 -44.59
CA ARG A 2 -4.66 -41.31 -45.61
C ARG A 2 -4.02 -39.97 -45.23
N SER A 3 -2.72 -39.87 -44.75
CA SER A 3 -1.50 -39.96 -45.62
C SER A 3 -1.47 -38.97 -46.77
N ILE A 4 -0.53 -37.99 -46.69
CA ILE A 4 0.32 -37.64 -47.85
C ILE A 4 1.56 -36.90 -47.28
N LEU A 5 2.70 -37.61 -47.37
CA LEU A 5 4.08 -37.09 -47.49
C LEU A 5 4.19 -36.24 -48.73
N ARG A 6 4.98 -35.15 -48.74
CA ARG A 6 5.96 -34.90 -49.84
C ARG A 6 6.82 -33.65 -49.62
N ARG A 7 8.10 -33.91 -49.49
CA ARG A 7 9.22 -33.37 -50.31
C ARG A 7 9.85 -32.05 -49.90
N TRP A 8 11.08 -32.22 -49.37
CA TRP A 8 12.15 -31.25 -49.41
C TRP A 8 12.64 -31.06 -50.89
N PRO A 9 13.23 -29.88 -51.17
CA PRO A 9 14.50 -29.91 -51.89
C PRO A 9 15.62 -29.19 -51.09
N LEU A 10 16.78 -29.83 -51.13
CA LEU A 10 18.13 -29.31 -50.93
C LEU A 10 18.29 -27.96 -51.62
N ALA A 11 18.78 -26.95 -50.89
CA ALA A 11 19.45 -25.79 -51.46
C ALA A 11 20.84 -25.69 -50.81
N VAL A 12 21.77 -25.83 -51.67
CA VAL A 12 23.21 -25.89 -51.58
C VAL A 12 23.82 -24.70 -50.83
N LEU A 13 24.71 -25.05 -49.90
CA LEU A 13 25.71 -24.19 -49.28
C LEU A 13 26.53 -23.43 -50.33
N LEU A 14 26.52 -22.10 -50.22
CA LEU A 14 27.60 -21.26 -50.73
C LEU A 14 28.25 -20.57 -49.53
N ALA A 15 29.32 -21.19 -49.02
CA ALA A 15 30.20 -20.63 -48.00
C ALA A 15 31.02 -19.51 -48.65
N LEU A 16 30.61 -18.26 -48.45
CA LEU A 16 31.48 -17.11 -48.67
C LEU A 16 32.35 -16.95 -47.42
N ALA A 17 33.57 -17.34 -47.55
CA ALA A 17 34.64 -17.03 -46.58
C ALA A 17 34.89 -15.52 -46.60
N CYS A 18 34.20 -14.77 -45.73
CA CYS A 18 34.67 -13.46 -45.30
C CYS A 18 35.81 -13.70 -44.31
N THR A 19 37.03 -13.59 -44.82
CA THR A 19 38.20 -13.33 -43.97
C THR A 19 38.03 -11.95 -43.36
N GLY A 20 37.31 -11.90 -42.22
CA GLY A 20 37.30 -10.73 -41.37
C GLY A 20 38.68 -10.56 -40.78
N ALA A 21 39.29 -9.42 -41.04
CA ALA A 21 40.49 -8.95 -40.38
C ALA A 21 40.24 -9.09 -38.87
N ALA A 22 41.00 -9.95 -38.20
CA ALA A 22 41.04 -10.01 -36.74
C ALA A 22 41.54 -8.67 -36.23
N GLY A 23 40.59 -7.80 -35.88
CA GLY A 23 40.89 -6.68 -35.00
C GLY A 23 41.46 -7.27 -33.71
N ASN A 24 42.64 -6.79 -33.38
CA ASN A 24 43.35 -7.18 -32.16
C ASN A 24 42.52 -6.76 -30.96
N ASP A 25 41.66 -7.66 -30.47
CA ASP A 25 40.90 -7.47 -29.23
C ASP A 25 41.93 -7.30 -28.10
N GLY A 26 42.08 -6.07 -27.65
CA GLY A 26 42.91 -5.76 -26.51
C GLY A 26 42.44 -6.55 -25.31
N SER A 27 43.17 -7.56 -24.91
CA SER A 27 42.87 -8.32 -23.71
C SER A 27 42.85 -7.37 -22.52
N GLU A 28 41.71 -7.34 -21.81
CA GLU A 28 41.55 -6.57 -20.57
C GLU A 28 42.02 -7.44 -19.40
N LEU A 29 42.87 -6.87 -18.53
CA LEU A 29 43.39 -7.53 -17.36
C LEU A 29 42.97 -6.74 -16.10
N VAL A 30 42.11 -7.33 -15.29
CA VAL A 30 41.62 -6.71 -14.05
C VAL A 30 42.42 -7.22 -12.86
N LEU A 31 42.94 -6.32 -12.02
CA LEU A 31 43.68 -6.59 -10.80
C LEU A 31 43.03 -5.87 -9.63
N GLN A 32 43.24 -6.40 -8.42
CA GLN A 32 42.90 -5.66 -7.19
C GLN A 32 44.09 -4.80 -6.73
N THR A 33 43.81 -3.77 -5.97
CA THR A 33 44.87 -2.98 -5.32
C THR A 33 45.67 -3.86 -4.39
N HIS A 34 47.02 -3.81 -4.50
CA HIS A 34 48.00 -4.66 -3.82
C HIS A 34 48.00 -6.13 -4.24
N GLU A 35 47.22 -6.50 -5.27
CA GLU A 35 47.31 -7.84 -5.85
C GLU A 35 48.58 -7.99 -6.67
N GLN A 36 49.24 -9.13 -6.49
CA GLN A 36 50.38 -9.54 -7.29
C GLN A 36 50.00 -10.77 -8.10
N ARG A 37 49.92 -10.61 -9.42
CA ARG A 37 49.55 -11.71 -10.31
C ARG A 37 50.76 -12.15 -11.14
N PRO A 38 51.18 -13.44 -11.05
CA PRO A 38 52.21 -13.96 -11.92
C PRO A 38 51.67 -14.03 -13.35
N TRP A 39 52.45 -13.47 -14.27
CA TRP A 39 52.12 -13.42 -15.68
C TRP A 39 53.23 -14.04 -16.52
N THR A 40 52.85 -14.94 -17.41
CA THR A 40 53.81 -15.60 -18.30
C THR A 40 53.99 -14.74 -19.54
N LEU A 41 55.20 -14.31 -19.76
CA LEU A 41 55.56 -13.48 -20.91
C LEU A 41 55.72 -14.35 -22.16
N PRO A 42 55.33 -13.85 -23.35
CA PRO A 42 55.58 -14.52 -24.62
C PRO A 42 57.08 -14.78 -24.83
N ALA A 43 57.38 -15.92 -25.48
CA ALA A 43 58.76 -16.34 -25.71
C ALA A 43 59.58 -15.35 -26.56
N ASP A 44 58.92 -14.64 -27.46
CA ASP A 44 59.50 -13.72 -28.45
C ASP A 44 59.39 -12.26 -28.02
N LEU A 45 59.24 -12.00 -26.72
CA LEU A 45 59.16 -10.66 -26.18
C LEU A 45 60.47 -9.94 -26.27
N GLU A 46 60.49 -8.77 -26.91
CA GLU A 46 61.67 -7.93 -27.07
C GLU A 46 61.65 -6.75 -26.08
N ARG A 47 60.50 -6.13 -25.91
CA ARG A 47 60.31 -4.97 -25.04
C ARG A 47 58.95 -4.95 -24.40
N ILE A 48 58.86 -4.45 -23.17
CA ILE A 48 57.62 -4.24 -22.43
C ILE A 48 57.66 -2.81 -21.83
N ALA A 49 56.52 -2.14 -21.86
CA ALA A 49 56.38 -0.84 -21.21
C ALA A 49 54.96 -0.68 -20.61
N ILE A 50 54.93 -0.04 -19.46
CA ILE A 50 53.69 0.35 -18.78
C ILE A 50 53.55 1.87 -18.91
N ALA A 51 52.36 2.35 -19.25
CA ALA A 51 52.12 3.78 -19.46
C ALA A 51 52.14 4.57 -18.14
N ASP A 52 51.51 4.01 -17.07
CA ASP A 52 51.51 4.65 -15.75
C ASP A 52 51.96 3.66 -14.67
N PRO A 53 53.21 3.77 -14.17
CA PRO A 53 53.73 2.93 -13.10
C PRO A 53 53.12 3.22 -11.71
N ALA A 54 52.38 4.33 -11.53
CA ALA A 54 51.68 4.59 -10.27
C ALA A 54 50.44 3.73 -10.11
N VAL A 55 49.75 3.38 -11.21
CA VAL A 55 48.57 2.51 -11.21
C VAL A 55 48.96 1.05 -11.14
N ALA A 56 49.83 0.59 -12.02
CA ALA A 56 50.32 -0.77 -12.02
C ALA A 56 51.80 -0.83 -12.38
N ASP A 57 52.51 -1.81 -11.86
CA ASP A 57 53.95 -1.99 -12.12
C ASP A 57 54.24 -3.43 -12.46
N LEU A 58 55.32 -3.63 -13.25
CA LEU A 58 55.72 -4.93 -13.69
C LEU A 58 57.12 -5.23 -13.15
N VAL A 59 57.21 -6.25 -12.28
CA VAL A 59 58.47 -6.73 -11.73
C VAL A 59 58.90 -8.01 -12.48
N THR A 60 60.00 -7.93 -13.22
CA THR A 60 60.56 -9.07 -13.92
C THR A 60 61.27 -10.00 -12.96
N LEU A 61 60.93 -11.30 -12.97
CA LEU A 61 61.58 -12.34 -12.18
C LEU A 61 62.88 -12.80 -12.87
N LYS A 62 63.81 -13.38 -12.10
CA LYS A 62 65.10 -13.89 -12.60
C LYS A 62 64.94 -14.84 -13.80
N ASN A 63 63.84 -15.54 -13.92
CA ASN A 63 63.44 -16.29 -15.11
C ASN A 63 62.79 -15.31 -16.11
N LYS A 64 63.49 -14.99 -17.18
CA LYS A 64 63.08 -14.03 -18.24
C LYS A 64 61.68 -14.30 -18.89
N ARG A 65 60.98 -15.36 -18.49
CA ARG A 65 59.64 -15.74 -18.99
C ARG A 65 58.51 -15.44 -18.02
N GLN A 66 58.79 -14.99 -16.83
CA GLN A 66 57.79 -14.64 -15.83
C GLN A 66 57.98 -13.25 -15.28
N ALA A 67 56.89 -12.53 -15.19
CA ALA A 67 56.84 -11.23 -14.55
C ALA A 67 55.68 -11.22 -13.53
N LEU A 68 55.82 -10.42 -12.50
CA LEU A 68 54.78 -10.13 -11.54
C LEU A 68 54.14 -8.81 -11.92
N LEU A 69 52.85 -8.82 -12.24
CA LEU A 69 52.08 -7.61 -12.42
C LEU A 69 51.49 -7.21 -11.07
N VAL A 70 51.80 -6.00 -10.60
CA VAL A 70 51.45 -5.50 -9.28
C VAL A 70 50.48 -4.31 -9.45
N GLY A 71 49.25 -4.45 -8.93
CA GLY A 71 48.29 -3.32 -8.84
C GLY A 71 48.67 -2.42 -7.67
N LYS A 72 48.98 -1.16 -7.89
CA LYS A 72 49.40 -0.22 -6.83
C LYS A 72 48.26 0.67 -6.38
N GLN A 73 47.65 1.39 -7.30
CA GLN A 73 46.56 2.34 -7.03
C GLN A 73 45.37 2.04 -7.97
N PRO A 74 44.14 2.34 -7.52
CA PRO A 74 43.00 2.23 -8.39
C PRO A 74 43.15 3.13 -9.62
N GLY A 75 42.89 2.59 -10.79
CA GLY A 75 43.02 3.32 -12.04
C GLY A 75 43.13 2.41 -13.24
N GLN A 76 43.38 2.99 -14.40
CA GLN A 76 43.53 2.29 -15.65
C GLN A 76 44.87 2.66 -16.29
N THR A 77 45.60 1.66 -16.72
CA THR A 77 46.86 1.85 -17.44
C THR A 77 46.97 0.91 -18.63
N THR A 78 47.89 1.19 -19.53
CA THR A 78 48.10 0.37 -20.72
C THR A 78 49.46 -0.29 -20.65
N LEU A 79 49.48 -1.57 -20.91
CA LEU A 79 50.68 -2.37 -21.06
C LEU A 79 50.93 -2.63 -22.56
N LEU A 80 52.10 -2.29 -23.04
CA LEU A 80 52.57 -2.46 -24.40
C LEU A 80 53.63 -3.57 -24.46
N LEU A 81 53.45 -4.53 -25.37
CA LEU A 81 54.33 -5.65 -25.58
C LEU A 81 54.84 -5.61 -27.02
N TRP A 82 56.15 -5.55 -27.21
CA TRP A 82 56.77 -5.70 -28.51
C TRP A 82 57.33 -7.10 -28.65
N GLN A 83 56.85 -7.82 -29.65
CA GLN A 83 57.28 -9.17 -29.99
C GLN A 83 58.22 -9.10 -31.19
N ARG A 84 59.23 -9.94 -31.21
CA ARG A 84 60.17 -10.03 -32.30
C ARG A 84 59.49 -10.42 -33.61
N GLY A 85 59.56 -9.55 -34.63
CA GLY A 85 58.93 -9.75 -35.92
C GLY A 85 57.56 -9.09 -36.09
N SER A 86 57.01 -8.45 -35.06
CA SER A 86 55.81 -7.65 -35.15
C SER A 86 56.14 -6.15 -35.21
N ALA A 87 55.64 -5.45 -36.21
CA ALA A 87 55.84 -4.00 -36.35
C ALA A 87 54.95 -3.20 -35.36
N THR A 88 53.87 -3.80 -34.86
CA THR A 88 52.92 -3.11 -33.95
C THR A 88 52.96 -3.76 -32.57
N PRO A 89 52.99 -3.02 -31.47
CA PRO A 89 52.92 -3.56 -30.13
C PRO A 89 51.53 -4.12 -29.82
N GLN A 90 51.48 -5.20 -29.12
CA GLN A 90 50.22 -5.71 -28.54
C GLN A 90 49.87 -4.82 -27.35
N ARG A 91 48.65 -4.30 -27.34
CA ARG A 91 48.14 -3.44 -26.29
C ARG A 91 47.23 -4.25 -25.35
N ILE A 92 47.56 -4.22 -24.07
CA ILE A 92 46.75 -4.83 -23.00
C ILE A 92 46.28 -3.72 -22.07
N LEU A 93 45.00 -3.64 -21.84
CA LEU A 93 44.41 -2.74 -20.89
C LEU A 93 44.49 -3.34 -19.49
N VAL A 94 45.16 -2.63 -18.56
CA VAL A 94 45.27 -3.08 -17.16
C VAL A 94 44.40 -2.17 -16.31
N MET A 95 43.41 -2.76 -15.64
CA MET A 95 42.49 -2.05 -14.75
C MET A 95 42.73 -2.52 -13.32
N VAL A 96 43.07 -1.60 -12.43
CA VAL A 96 43.26 -1.86 -11.00
C VAL A 96 42.05 -1.33 -10.25
N ARG A 97 41.36 -2.22 -9.53
CA ARG A 97 40.19 -1.89 -8.73
C ARG A 97 40.46 -2.05 -7.24
N SER A 98 39.88 -1.20 -6.39
CA SER A 98 39.92 -1.45 -4.95
C SER A 98 38.97 -2.59 -4.59
N PRO A 99 39.24 -3.40 -3.55
CA PRO A 99 38.31 -4.45 -3.08
C PRO A 99 36.90 -3.91 -2.77
N VAL A 100 36.82 -2.73 -2.19
CA VAL A 100 35.56 -2.03 -1.89
C VAL A 100 34.78 -1.70 -3.16
N GLN A 101 35.45 -1.28 -4.23
CA GLN A 101 34.81 -1.00 -5.52
C GLN A 101 34.27 -2.26 -6.16
N GLN A 102 35.01 -3.36 -6.08
CA GLN A 102 34.56 -4.64 -6.62
C GLN A 102 33.30 -5.11 -5.90
N GLU A 103 33.27 -5.08 -4.59
CA GLU A 103 32.14 -5.50 -3.77
C GLU A 103 30.89 -4.61 -3.99
N LEU A 104 31.08 -3.30 -4.17
CA LEU A 104 29.97 -2.36 -4.47
C LEU A 104 29.42 -2.50 -5.89
N LEU A 105 30.22 -3.00 -6.84
CA LEU A 105 29.86 -3.17 -8.25
C LEU A 105 29.45 -4.60 -8.62
N GLU A 106 29.69 -5.59 -7.77
CA GLU A 106 29.29 -7.01 -7.98
C GLU A 106 27.77 -7.21 -7.98
N GLY A 107 26.97 -6.15 -7.68
CA GLY A 107 25.53 -6.14 -7.87
C GLY A 107 25.14 -5.76 -9.30
N ARG A 108 23.85 -5.92 -9.62
CA ARG A 108 23.22 -5.41 -10.84
C ARG A 108 23.17 -3.86 -10.79
N GLY A 109 24.30 -3.21 -11.04
CA GLY A 109 24.45 -1.75 -11.00
C GLY A 109 24.96 -1.17 -12.31
N PRO A 110 24.98 0.17 -12.46
CA PRO A 110 25.56 0.83 -13.62
C PRO A 110 27.07 0.57 -13.70
N GLY A 111 27.56 0.45 -14.94
CA GLY A 111 28.99 0.26 -15.21
C GLY A 111 29.79 1.52 -14.86
N LEU A 112 30.99 1.32 -14.28
CA LEU A 112 31.93 2.37 -13.95
C LEU A 112 33.12 2.30 -14.92
N THR A 113 33.34 3.37 -15.69
CA THR A 113 34.53 3.54 -16.52
C THR A 113 35.37 4.71 -16.00
N LEU A 114 36.69 4.49 -15.88
CA LEU A 114 37.62 5.50 -15.42
C LEU A 114 38.32 6.11 -16.67
N ALA A 115 38.33 7.42 -16.76
CA ALA A 115 39.02 8.16 -17.82
C ALA A 115 39.70 9.41 -17.24
N ASP A 116 40.96 9.63 -17.58
CA ASP A 116 41.80 10.81 -17.30
C ASP A 116 41.39 11.67 -16.07
N GLY A 117 41.48 11.06 -14.88
CA GLY A 117 41.19 11.77 -13.61
C GLY A 117 39.72 11.94 -13.26
N GLY A 118 38.81 11.33 -14.05
CA GLY A 118 37.36 11.29 -13.79
C GLY A 118 36.78 9.89 -13.81
N ALA A 119 35.62 9.74 -13.27
CA ALA A 119 34.81 8.53 -13.34
C ALA A 119 33.54 8.78 -14.15
N LEU A 120 33.24 7.93 -15.11
CA LEU A 120 31.99 7.94 -15.86
C LEU A 120 31.12 6.76 -15.38
N LEU A 121 29.96 7.10 -14.83
CA LEU A 121 28.93 6.12 -14.44
C LEU A 121 27.90 6.05 -15.57
N GLN A 122 27.74 4.87 -16.19
CA GLN A 122 26.83 4.68 -17.31
C GLN A 122 26.06 3.35 -17.20
N GLY A 123 24.87 3.31 -17.74
CA GLY A 123 24.01 2.12 -17.71
C GLY A 123 22.75 2.33 -16.88
N ASN A 124 22.09 1.23 -16.53
CA ASN A 124 20.82 1.25 -15.80
C ASN A 124 21.03 0.69 -14.39
N ALA A 125 20.63 1.45 -13.38
CA ALA A 125 20.57 0.99 -12.00
C ALA A 125 19.17 0.43 -11.70
N ASP A 126 19.09 -0.78 -11.16
CA ASP A 126 17.81 -1.46 -10.84
C ASP A 126 17.07 -0.79 -9.67
N SER A 127 17.74 0.05 -8.89
CA SER A 127 17.16 0.75 -7.74
C SER A 127 17.93 2.03 -7.42
N VAL A 128 17.27 2.96 -6.70
CA VAL A 128 17.93 4.16 -6.18
C VAL A 128 19.11 3.82 -5.27
N LEU A 129 18.99 2.74 -4.49
CA LEU A 129 20.04 2.31 -3.58
C LEU A 129 21.25 1.76 -4.34
N SER A 130 21.06 0.98 -5.41
CA SER A 130 22.14 0.49 -6.26
C SER A 130 22.86 1.63 -6.97
N HIS A 131 22.13 2.63 -7.44
CA HIS A 131 22.67 3.85 -8.02
C HIS A 131 23.52 4.64 -7.00
N GLN A 132 23.01 4.87 -5.78
CA GLN A 132 23.76 5.55 -4.73
C GLN A 132 25.05 4.81 -4.34
N ARG A 133 25.00 3.48 -4.28
CA ARG A 133 26.18 2.65 -4.02
C ARG A 133 27.21 2.82 -5.14
N ALA A 134 26.77 2.75 -6.40
CA ALA A 134 27.64 2.93 -7.56
C ALA A 134 28.24 4.35 -7.61
N TYR A 135 27.44 5.37 -7.31
CA TYR A 135 27.93 6.76 -7.25
C TYR A 135 28.98 6.96 -6.15
N LYS A 136 28.76 6.43 -4.95
CA LYS A 136 29.73 6.48 -3.86
C LYS A 136 31.00 5.71 -4.20
N ALA A 137 30.89 4.56 -4.88
CA ALA A 137 32.04 3.81 -5.37
C ALA A 137 32.84 4.60 -6.42
N ALA A 138 32.15 5.27 -7.34
CA ALA A 138 32.77 6.16 -8.33
C ALA A 138 33.51 7.31 -7.64
N GLN A 139 32.87 7.97 -6.69
CA GLN A 139 33.47 9.09 -5.93
C GLN A 139 34.70 8.66 -5.11
N ALA A 140 34.61 7.47 -4.47
CA ALA A 140 35.76 6.90 -3.73
C ALA A 140 36.95 6.56 -4.65
N THR A 141 36.71 6.27 -5.93
CA THR A 141 37.75 5.93 -6.90
C THR A 141 38.49 7.16 -7.37
N VAL A 142 37.78 8.26 -7.58
CA VAL A 142 38.37 9.49 -8.16
C VAL A 142 38.95 10.39 -7.08
N GLY A 143 38.59 10.13 -5.79
CA GLY A 143 39.00 10.95 -4.65
C GLY A 143 38.28 12.33 -4.59
N GLU A 144 38.63 13.15 -3.59
CA GLU A 144 37.92 14.41 -3.32
C GLU A 144 38.05 15.48 -4.44
N LYS A 145 39.05 15.39 -5.30
CA LYS A 145 39.30 16.34 -6.39
C LYS A 145 38.84 15.85 -7.76
N GLY A 146 38.39 14.62 -7.87
CA GLY A 146 37.98 14.04 -9.14
C GLY A 146 36.54 14.34 -9.47
N VAL A 147 36.23 14.38 -10.75
CA VAL A 147 34.87 14.61 -11.26
C VAL A 147 34.19 13.26 -11.57
N VAL A 148 33.03 13.02 -10.95
CA VAL A 148 32.17 11.91 -11.32
C VAL A 148 31.11 12.40 -12.30
N ASN A 149 31.19 11.92 -13.54
CA ASN A 149 30.21 12.20 -14.57
C ASN A 149 29.19 11.08 -14.59
N ASP A 150 27.97 11.38 -14.14
CA ASP A 150 26.90 10.40 -14.00
C ASP A 150 25.89 10.56 -15.14
N VAL A 151 25.92 9.62 -16.08
CA VAL A 151 24.94 9.48 -17.17
C VAL A 151 24.11 8.20 -17.03
N SER A 152 24.15 7.57 -15.84
CA SER A 152 23.37 6.40 -15.56
C SER A 152 21.88 6.76 -15.39
N THR A 153 21.03 5.84 -15.81
CA THR A 153 19.60 5.93 -15.59
C THR A 153 19.21 5.00 -14.45
N VAL A 154 18.43 5.51 -13.52
CA VAL A 154 17.83 4.64 -12.51
C VAL A 154 16.53 4.07 -13.09
N ALA A 155 16.37 2.76 -13.06
CA ALA A 155 15.09 2.10 -13.36
C ALA A 155 14.09 2.46 -12.26
N SER A 156 13.97 3.74 -12.05
CA SER A 156 13.09 4.31 -11.06
C SER A 156 11.90 4.91 -11.77
N GLY A 157 10.90 5.00 -11.14
CA GLY A 157 9.64 5.51 -11.61
C GLY A 157 8.65 4.38 -11.74
N GLY A 158 8.83 3.34 -10.93
CA GLY A 158 7.75 2.40 -10.71
C GLY A 158 6.52 3.21 -10.31
N VAL A 159 5.43 2.98 -11.02
CA VAL A 159 4.13 3.49 -10.64
C VAL A 159 3.61 2.55 -9.57
N VAL A 160 3.25 3.09 -8.41
CA VAL A 160 2.72 2.31 -7.28
C VAL A 160 1.23 2.59 -7.16
N GLN A 161 0.45 1.55 -7.21
CA GLN A 161 -0.96 1.57 -6.84
C GLN A 161 -1.04 1.25 -5.35
N VAL A 162 -1.69 2.10 -4.58
CA VAL A 162 -1.91 1.92 -3.16
C VAL A 162 -3.40 1.69 -2.93
N GLU A 163 -3.73 0.54 -2.40
CA GLU A 163 -5.07 0.17 -1.97
C GLU A 163 -5.14 0.28 -0.45
N VAL A 164 -6.12 1.00 0.07
CA VAL A 164 -6.36 1.11 1.50
C VAL A 164 -7.74 0.57 1.82
N LYS A 165 -7.85 -0.27 2.85
CA LYS A 165 -9.12 -0.79 3.34
C LYS A 165 -9.36 -0.26 4.74
N VAL A 166 -10.41 0.52 4.90
CA VAL A 166 -10.91 0.99 6.19
C VAL A 166 -12.16 0.20 6.52
N VAL A 167 -12.06 -0.68 7.51
CA VAL A 167 -13.16 -1.56 7.93
C VAL A 167 -13.56 -1.19 9.34
N GLU A 168 -14.79 -0.79 9.52
CA GLU A 168 -15.40 -0.57 10.84
C GLU A 168 -16.55 -1.55 11.05
N PHE A 169 -16.53 -2.22 12.18
CA PHE A 169 -17.58 -3.12 12.62
C PHE A 169 -18.18 -2.62 13.92
N ASN A 170 -19.49 -2.42 13.91
CA ASN A 170 -20.26 -1.96 15.06
C ASN A 170 -21.29 -3.05 15.43
N LYS A 171 -21.28 -3.47 16.69
CA LYS A 171 -22.25 -4.41 17.23
C LYS A 171 -22.92 -3.81 18.45
N THR A 172 -24.24 -3.74 18.42
CA THR A 172 -25.07 -3.25 19.51
C THR A 172 -25.96 -4.38 20.02
N VAL A 173 -25.86 -4.68 21.31
CA VAL A 173 -26.74 -5.64 21.97
C VAL A 173 -27.51 -4.90 23.04
N LEU A 174 -28.82 -4.86 22.92
CA LEU A 174 -29.73 -4.25 23.85
C LEU A 174 -30.64 -5.32 24.44
N ARG A 175 -30.71 -5.40 25.76
CA ARG A 175 -31.63 -6.28 26.51
C ARG A 175 -32.34 -5.51 27.57
N GLN A 176 -33.67 -5.50 27.52
CA GLN A 176 -34.52 -4.84 28.51
C GLN A 176 -35.56 -5.82 29.01
N ILE A 177 -35.70 -5.93 30.30
CA ILE A 177 -36.71 -6.77 30.96
C ILE A 177 -37.35 -5.92 32.05
N GLY A 178 -38.65 -5.72 31.97
CA GLY A 178 -39.43 -4.97 32.95
C GLY A 178 -40.83 -5.58 33.14
N ILE A 179 -41.32 -5.50 34.34
CA ILE A 179 -42.69 -5.93 34.67
C ILE A 179 -43.38 -4.78 35.38
N SER A 180 -44.56 -4.38 34.91
CA SER A 180 -45.37 -3.35 35.55
C SER A 180 -46.78 -3.87 35.89
N PHE A 181 -47.25 -3.45 37.03
CA PHE A 181 -48.60 -3.74 37.54
C PHE A 181 -49.39 -2.45 37.73
N LYS A 182 -50.58 -2.37 37.17
CA LYS A 182 -51.49 -1.25 37.36
C LYS A 182 -52.85 -1.76 37.88
N ASP A 183 -53.39 -1.07 38.88
CA ASP A 183 -54.82 -1.22 39.27
C ASP A 183 -55.61 -0.06 38.72
N ALA A 184 -56.59 -0.33 37.87
CA ALA A 184 -57.42 0.68 37.21
C ALA A 184 -58.48 1.29 38.13
N ASN A 185 -58.77 0.72 39.31
CA ASN A 185 -59.74 1.21 40.27
C ASN A 185 -59.20 2.28 41.26
N GLY A 186 -57.99 2.79 41.05
CA GLY A 186 -57.51 4.00 41.71
C GLY A 186 -56.86 3.81 43.07
N GLY A 187 -56.74 2.55 43.59
CA GLY A 187 -56.18 2.30 44.90
C GLY A 187 -54.67 2.03 44.95
N PHE A 188 -54.13 1.42 43.94
CA PHE A 188 -52.72 1.01 43.93
C PHE A 188 -52.16 0.92 42.55
N SER A 189 -51.22 1.79 42.17
CA SER A 189 -50.43 1.63 40.98
C SER A 189 -48.99 1.31 41.42
N TYR A 190 -48.60 0.11 41.24
CA TYR A 190 -47.22 -0.38 41.36
C TYR A 190 -46.67 -0.60 40.00
N GLY A 191 -45.65 0.14 39.63
CA GLY A 191 -44.97 -0.10 38.35
C GLY A 191 -43.56 0.44 38.38
N ILE A 192 -42.61 -0.40 38.07
CA ILE A 192 -41.38 0.03 37.47
C ILE A 192 -41.75 0.38 36.07
N THR A 193 -41.73 1.68 35.71
CA THR A 193 -42.16 2.18 34.39
C THR A 193 -41.46 1.40 33.29
N SER A 194 -42.27 0.65 32.55
CA SER A 194 -41.84 0.04 31.30
C SER A 194 -41.42 1.12 30.29
N PRO A 195 -40.44 0.90 29.44
CA PRO A 195 -40.07 1.81 28.34
C PRO A 195 -41.27 2.18 27.45
N SER A 196 -42.28 1.34 27.38
CA SER A 196 -43.54 1.58 26.62
C SER A 196 -44.47 2.57 27.31
N SER A 197 -44.34 2.85 28.59
CA SER A 197 -45.26 3.69 29.35
C SER A 197 -44.98 5.20 29.31
N THR A 198 -43.82 5.61 28.73
CA THR A 198 -43.52 7.04 28.48
C THR A 198 -44.14 7.58 27.20
N ALA A 199 -44.91 6.79 26.45
CA ALA A 199 -45.64 7.21 25.27
C ALA A 199 -47.02 7.84 25.63
N ASN A 200 -47.07 8.72 26.61
CA ASN A 200 -48.29 9.45 26.90
C ASN A 200 -48.22 10.90 26.39
N SER A 201 -47.83 11.06 25.14
CA SER A 201 -48.01 12.30 24.38
C SER A 201 -47.97 12.00 22.89
N GLY A 202 -49.06 11.56 22.31
CA GLY A 202 -49.48 11.87 20.95
C GLY A 202 -48.67 11.39 19.75
N SER A 203 -47.65 10.57 19.94
CA SER A 203 -46.90 9.93 18.82
C SER A 203 -46.53 8.52 19.19
N ALA A 204 -47.37 7.58 18.82
CA ALA A 204 -47.10 6.15 18.91
C ALA A 204 -46.03 5.75 17.88
N SER A 205 -44.78 6.07 18.15
CA SER A 205 -43.68 5.33 17.59
C SER A 205 -43.55 4.05 18.41
N ALA A 206 -44.41 3.10 18.11
CA ALA A 206 -44.31 1.76 18.62
C ALA A 206 -42.89 1.27 18.38
N LEU A 207 -42.13 0.94 19.43
CA LEU A 207 -40.97 0.07 19.36
C LEU A 207 -41.51 -1.29 18.91
N SER A 208 -41.58 -1.49 17.62
CA SER A 208 -42.23 -2.64 16.94
C SER A 208 -41.50 -3.98 17.16
N SER A 209 -40.52 -4.02 18.03
CA SER A 209 -39.73 -5.22 18.35
C SER A 209 -39.75 -5.62 19.83
N ALA A 210 -40.56 -4.96 20.65
CA ALA A 210 -40.76 -5.37 22.03
C ALA A 210 -41.91 -6.37 22.13
N PHE A 211 -41.65 -7.53 22.71
CA PHE A 211 -42.73 -8.42 23.14
C PHE A 211 -43.34 -7.80 24.39
N ASN A 212 -44.55 -7.31 24.25
CA ASN A 212 -45.35 -6.84 25.37
C ASN A 212 -46.46 -7.86 25.64
N LEU A 213 -46.40 -8.48 26.80
CA LEU A 213 -47.44 -9.41 27.26
C LEU A 213 -48.31 -8.66 28.26
N VAL A 214 -49.53 -8.34 27.83
CA VAL A 214 -50.53 -7.66 28.68
C VAL A 214 -51.51 -8.72 29.18
N ALA A 215 -51.55 -8.85 30.50
CA ALA A 215 -52.58 -9.67 31.16
C ALA A 215 -53.40 -8.76 32.05
N GLY A 216 -54.68 -8.67 31.81
CA GLY A 216 -55.57 -7.80 32.59
C GLY A 216 -56.96 -8.42 32.77
N SER A 217 -57.66 -8.00 33.84
CA SER A 217 -59.07 -8.33 34.06
C SER A 217 -59.90 -7.04 34.02
N LEU A 218 -60.71 -6.92 32.99
CA LEU A 218 -61.64 -5.78 32.83
C LEU A 218 -62.68 -5.69 33.96
N THR A 219 -62.98 -6.84 34.61
CA THR A 219 -63.98 -6.93 35.69
C THR A 219 -63.38 -6.59 37.05
N HIS A 220 -62.08 -6.76 37.23
CA HIS A 220 -61.40 -6.55 38.52
C HIS A 220 -60.39 -5.38 38.49
N GLY A 221 -60.27 -4.67 37.36
CA GLY A 221 -59.51 -3.44 37.24
C GLY A 221 -57.97 -3.59 37.37
N TRP A 222 -57.38 -4.77 37.18
CA TRP A 222 -55.94 -4.93 37.23
C TRP A 222 -55.35 -5.20 35.87
N GLU A 223 -54.16 -4.66 35.60
CA GLU A 223 -53.38 -4.86 34.39
C GLU A 223 -51.92 -5.16 34.76
N ALA A 224 -51.39 -6.20 34.21
CA ALA A 224 -50.00 -6.58 34.32
C ALA A 224 -49.34 -6.55 32.93
N ASN A 225 -48.30 -5.79 32.79
CA ASN A 225 -47.50 -5.70 31.55
C ASN A 225 -46.12 -6.30 31.80
N ILE A 226 -45.74 -7.21 30.96
CA ILE A 226 -44.36 -7.77 30.90
C ILE A 226 -43.72 -7.30 29.60
N ASP A 227 -42.68 -6.50 29.73
CA ASP A 227 -41.91 -6.00 28.61
C ASP A 227 -40.62 -6.80 28.51
N LEU A 228 -40.43 -7.45 27.38
CA LEU A 228 -39.20 -8.16 27.02
C LEU A 228 -38.71 -7.67 25.70
N LEU A 229 -37.58 -6.98 25.70
CA LEU A 229 -36.90 -6.49 24.50
C LEU A 229 -35.50 -7.09 24.42
N GLN A 230 -35.21 -7.75 23.32
CA GLN A 230 -33.86 -8.12 22.92
C GLN A 230 -33.64 -7.66 21.51
N SER A 231 -32.65 -6.80 21.30
CA SER A 231 -32.26 -6.29 20.00
C SER A 231 -30.76 -6.54 19.79
N ASN A 232 -30.42 -7.09 18.63
CA ASN A 232 -29.03 -7.28 18.20
C ASN A 232 -28.86 -6.53 16.88
N GLY A 233 -28.12 -5.44 16.90
CA GLY A 233 -27.79 -4.67 15.71
C GLY A 233 -26.33 -4.95 15.33
N MET A 234 -26.07 -5.16 14.03
CA MET A 234 -24.73 -5.26 13.48
C MET A 234 -24.64 -4.35 12.26
N ALA A 235 -23.60 -3.56 12.19
CA ALA A 235 -23.30 -2.71 11.04
C ALA A 235 -21.83 -2.87 10.67
N ARG A 236 -21.54 -2.94 9.38
CA ARG A 236 -20.19 -2.97 8.83
C ARG A 236 -20.07 -1.84 7.81
N VAL A 237 -19.07 -0.99 8.00
CA VAL A 237 -18.69 0.03 7.03
C VAL A 237 -17.39 -0.40 6.40
N LEU A 238 -17.34 -0.37 5.08
CA LEU A 238 -16.15 -0.70 4.30
C LEU A 238 -15.89 0.43 3.31
N ALA A 239 -14.68 0.97 3.35
CA ALA A 239 -14.18 1.95 2.39
C ALA A 239 -12.86 1.45 1.81
N GLU A 240 -12.77 1.39 0.48
CA GLU A 240 -11.60 0.88 -0.24
C GLU A 240 -11.10 1.90 -1.28
N PRO A 241 -10.52 3.04 -0.84
CA PRO A 241 -9.91 3.96 -1.78
C PRO A 241 -8.64 3.37 -2.38
N THR A 242 -8.49 3.56 -3.70
CA THR A 242 -7.30 3.15 -4.44
C THR A 242 -6.74 4.36 -5.17
N LEU A 243 -5.43 4.57 -5.05
CA LEU A 243 -4.75 5.70 -5.67
C LEU A 243 -3.42 5.25 -6.27
N VAL A 244 -3.09 5.82 -7.41
CA VAL A 244 -1.85 5.52 -8.13
C VAL A 244 -0.94 6.75 -8.07
N ALA A 245 0.32 6.53 -7.70
CA ALA A 245 1.33 7.58 -7.62
C ALA A 245 2.67 7.12 -8.19
N LEU A 246 3.45 8.06 -8.70
CA LEU A 246 4.85 7.82 -9.08
C LEU A 246 5.72 7.72 -7.82
N SER A 247 6.75 6.88 -7.88
CA SER A 247 7.76 6.80 -6.82
C SER A 247 8.35 8.17 -6.50
N GLY A 248 8.35 8.54 -5.21
CA GLY A 248 8.82 9.83 -4.71
C GLY A 248 7.85 11.01 -4.86
N GLN A 249 6.68 10.81 -5.49
CA GLN A 249 5.67 11.87 -5.67
C GLN A 249 4.47 11.66 -4.74
N SER A 250 3.97 12.77 -4.21
CA SER A 250 2.74 12.76 -3.41
C SER A 250 1.53 12.84 -4.31
N ALA A 251 0.54 12.02 -4.03
CA ALA A 251 -0.77 12.05 -4.68
C ALA A 251 -1.86 12.09 -3.61
N SER A 252 -2.97 12.75 -3.91
CA SER A 252 -4.15 12.83 -3.04
C SER A 252 -5.43 12.57 -3.82
N PHE A 253 -6.37 11.93 -3.16
CA PHE A 253 -7.69 11.62 -3.66
C PHE A 253 -8.72 11.92 -2.58
N LEU A 254 -9.86 12.52 -2.95
CA LEU A 254 -10.99 12.75 -2.06
C LEU A 254 -12.29 12.44 -2.82
N ALA A 255 -13.07 11.53 -2.26
CA ALA A 255 -14.41 11.22 -2.72
C ALA A 255 -15.41 11.54 -1.61
N GLY A 256 -16.22 12.58 -1.76
CA GLY A 256 -17.14 13.04 -0.72
C GLY A 256 -17.90 14.29 -1.13
N GLY A 257 -18.24 15.09 -0.14
CA GLY A 257 -18.91 16.38 -0.30
C GLY A 257 -18.36 17.43 0.65
N GLU A 258 -19.02 18.56 0.71
CA GLU A 258 -18.69 19.65 1.62
C GLU A 258 -19.92 20.02 2.45
N LEU A 259 -19.74 20.10 3.76
CA LEU A 259 -20.76 20.54 4.70
C LEU A 259 -20.67 22.05 4.92
N PRO A 260 -21.68 22.84 4.57
CA PRO A 260 -21.71 24.26 4.89
C PRO A 260 -21.96 24.47 6.38
N ILE A 261 -21.04 25.15 7.06
CA ILE A 261 -21.16 25.54 8.46
C ILE A 261 -21.34 27.03 8.55
N LEU A 262 -22.34 27.44 9.31
CA LEU A 262 -22.62 28.85 9.56
C LEU A 262 -21.76 29.35 10.73
N GLU A 263 -20.83 30.25 10.46
CA GLU A 263 -20.00 30.89 11.49
C GLU A 263 -20.48 32.31 11.76
N PRO A 264 -20.92 32.63 12.98
CA PRO A 264 -21.30 33.99 13.33
C PRO A 264 -20.06 34.90 13.40
N GLN A 265 -20.10 36.02 12.65
CA GLN A 265 -18.99 36.98 12.52
C GLN A 265 -19.24 38.27 13.32
N GLY A 266 -20.01 38.30 14.37
CA GLY A 266 -20.33 39.50 15.10
C GLY A 266 -21.26 40.45 14.32
N LEU A 267 -21.86 41.46 15.01
CA LEU A 267 -22.81 42.44 14.43
C LEU A 267 -23.95 41.83 13.59
N GLY A 268 -24.32 40.55 13.84
CA GLY A 268 -25.43 39.89 13.14
C GLY A 268 -25.11 39.39 11.73
N THR A 269 -23.84 39.43 11.28
CA THR A 269 -23.40 38.85 10.01
C THR A 269 -22.98 37.37 10.21
N THR A 270 -23.29 36.55 9.21
CA THR A 270 -22.97 35.11 9.22
C THR A 270 -22.13 34.78 7.98
N THR A 271 -21.03 34.08 8.17
CA THR A 271 -20.21 33.56 7.08
C THR A 271 -20.44 32.05 6.95
N ILE A 272 -20.44 31.56 5.73
CA ILE A 272 -20.55 30.12 5.45
C ILE A 272 -19.14 29.57 5.20
N THR A 273 -18.72 28.62 6.03
CA THR A 273 -17.47 27.87 5.86
C THR A 273 -17.80 26.46 5.43
N TYR A 274 -17.17 25.98 4.35
CA TYR A 274 -17.36 24.63 3.85
C TYR A 274 -16.32 23.71 4.45
N LYS A 275 -16.76 22.60 5.08
CA LYS A 275 -15.87 21.55 5.59
C LYS A 275 -16.02 20.30 4.74
N PRO A 276 -14.94 19.82 4.10
CA PRO A 276 -15.00 18.59 3.33
C PRO A 276 -15.22 17.37 4.24
N PHE A 277 -15.99 16.42 3.75
CA PHE A 277 -16.19 15.10 4.37
C PHE A 277 -16.22 14.04 3.28
N GLY A 278 -16.00 12.78 3.66
CA GLY A 278 -15.97 11.64 2.75
C GLY A 278 -14.74 10.77 2.96
N ILE A 279 -14.29 10.10 1.90
CA ILE A 279 -13.14 9.20 1.92
C ILE A 279 -11.99 9.88 1.22
N GLY A 280 -10.95 10.20 2.00
CA GLY A 280 -9.70 10.82 1.56
C GLY A 280 -8.52 9.84 1.66
N LEU A 281 -7.58 9.96 0.73
CA LEU A 281 -6.35 9.19 0.73
C LEU A 281 -5.21 10.06 0.19
N THR A 282 -4.18 10.26 1.00
CA THR A 282 -2.93 10.87 0.55
C THR A 282 -1.80 9.86 0.68
N VAL A 283 -1.02 9.68 -0.39
CA VAL A 283 0.06 8.70 -0.44
C VAL A 283 1.31 9.30 -1.06
N THR A 284 2.47 8.87 -0.55
CA THR A 284 3.77 9.16 -1.13
C THR A 284 4.59 7.86 -1.10
N PRO A 285 4.53 7.05 -2.17
CA PRO A 285 5.30 5.82 -2.26
C PRO A 285 6.73 6.13 -2.69
N THR A 286 7.70 5.37 -2.20
CA THR A 286 9.10 5.39 -2.65
C THR A 286 9.55 3.96 -2.88
N VAL A 287 9.81 3.60 -4.13
CA VAL A 287 10.33 2.27 -4.49
C VAL A 287 11.80 2.20 -4.11
N LEU A 288 12.15 1.35 -3.17
CA LEU A 288 13.52 1.15 -2.70
C LEU A 288 14.24 0.09 -3.54
N SER A 289 13.53 -0.98 -3.90
CA SER A 289 13.99 -2.06 -4.76
C SER A 289 12.81 -2.65 -5.54
N ALA A 290 13.05 -3.69 -6.34
CA ALA A 290 12.02 -4.35 -7.14
C ALA A 290 10.89 -4.97 -6.30
N ASP A 291 11.15 -5.26 -5.04
CA ASP A 291 10.28 -5.96 -4.09
C ASP A 291 10.00 -5.17 -2.79
N ARG A 292 10.55 -3.95 -2.63
CA ARG A 292 10.44 -3.15 -1.40
C ARG A 292 9.99 -1.74 -1.70
N ILE A 293 8.95 -1.31 -1.01
CA ILE A 293 8.30 -0.02 -1.16
C ILE A 293 8.18 0.64 0.21
N ALA A 294 8.82 1.80 0.39
CA ALA A 294 8.53 2.67 1.52
C ALA A 294 7.30 3.53 1.17
N LEU A 295 6.29 3.51 2.03
CA LEU A 295 5.03 4.17 1.80
C LEU A 295 4.68 5.09 2.96
N LYS A 296 4.57 6.38 2.68
CA LYS A 296 3.89 7.32 3.55
C LYS A 296 2.42 7.38 3.14
N VAL A 297 1.51 7.08 4.07
CA VAL A 297 0.07 6.99 3.80
C VAL A 297 -0.75 7.68 4.86
N ALA A 298 -1.70 8.51 4.43
CA ALA A 298 -2.62 9.24 5.29
C ALA A 298 -4.06 9.04 4.80
N PRO A 299 -4.70 7.90 5.14
CA PRO A 299 -6.12 7.69 4.89
C PRO A 299 -6.99 8.49 5.85
N GLU A 300 -8.11 8.96 5.34
CA GLU A 300 -9.17 9.63 6.10
C GLU A 300 -10.53 9.13 5.64
N ALA A 301 -11.39 8.74 6.58
CA ALA A 301 -12.79 8.43 6.31
C ALA A 301 -13.67 9.24 7.26
N SER A 302 -14.53 10.07 6.72
CA SER A 302 -15.41 10.92 7.50
C SER A 302 -16.86 10.82 7.01
N ASP A 303 -17.77 10.66 7.97
CA ASP A 303 -19.21 10.51 7.75
C ASP A 303 -19.99 11.55 8.53
N LEU A 304 -21.17 11.92 8.01
CA LEU A 304 -22.12 12.81 8.69
C LEU A 304 -22.96 12.02 9.69
N ASP A 305 -22.95 12.45 10.94
CA ASP A 305 -23.79 11.89 12.00
C ASP A 305 -24.88 12.88 12.41
N TYR A 306 -26.10 12.59 12.00
CA TYR A 306 -27.28 13.38 12.32
C TYR A 306 -27.81 13.09 13.73
N SER A 307 -27.45 11.95 14.32
CA SER A 307 -27.92 11.58 15.67
C SER A 307 -27.28 12.43 16.76
N ASN A 308 -26.03 12.84 16.54
CA ASN A 308 -25.25 13.68 17.44
C ASN A 308 -25.10 15.12 16.92
N GLY A 309 -25.98 15.53 16.00
CA GLY A 309 -26.02 16.88 15.46
C GLY A 309 -26.58 17.93 16.44
N VAL A 310 -26.31 19.19 16.18
CA VAL A 310 -26.84 20.34 16.95
C VAL A 310 -27.94 21.02 16.14
N SER A 311 -29.05 21.30 16.80
CA SER A 311 -30.13 22.11 16.20
C SER A 311 -29.95 23.58 16.60
N TYR A 312 -29.81 24.46 15.61
CA TYR A 312 -29.70 25.89 15.77
C TYR A 312 -30.70 26.61 14.87
N ASN A 313 -31.55 27.43 15.44
CA ASN A 313 -32.63 28.17 14.74
C ASN A 313 -33.48 27.29 13.80
N GLY A 314 -33.79 26.04 14.20
CA GLY A 314 -34.60 25.12 13.40
C GLY A 314 -33.81 24.40 12.27
N ILE A 315 -32.51 24.66 12.13
CA ILE A 315 -31.60 23.98 11.20
C ILE A 315 -30.83 22.94 11.99
N GLN A 316 -30.88 21.67 11.55
CA GLN A 316 -30.10 20.59 12.13
C GLN A 316 -28.75 20.53 11.42
N VAL A 317 -27.67 20.79 12.17
CA VAL A 317 -26.28 20.65 11.71
C VAL A 317 -25.74 19.31 12.20
N PRO A 318 -25.41 18.37 11.33
CA PRO A 318 -24.84 17.08 11.72
C PRO A 318 -23.44 17.24 12.28
N SER A 319 -23.01 16.34 13.14
CA SER A 319 -21.61 16.20 13.51
C SER A 319 -20.84 15.41 12.42
N ILE A 320 -19.52 15.61 12.34
CA ILE A 320 -18.65 14.85 11.44
C ILE A 320 -17.86 13.85 12.28
N THR A 321 -18.07 12.57 12.03
CA THR A 321 -17.28 11.50 12.62
C THR A 321 -16.11 11.21 11.70
N THR A 322 -14.88 11.39 12.18
CA THR A 322 -13.65 11.24 11.36
C THR A 322 -12.78 10.13 11.90
N ARG A 323 -12.27 9.28 10.99
CA ARG A 323 -11.29 8.25 11.23
C ARG A 323 -10.08 8.56 10.36
N ARG A 324 -8.92 8.84 10.96
CA ARG A 324 -7.70 9.24 10.26
C ARG A 324 -6.51 8.48 10.81
N ALA A 325 -5.60 8.09 9.94
CA ALA A 325 -4.27 7.62 10.29
C ALA A 325 -3.24 8.37 9.45
N ASP A 326 -2.04 8.59 9.98
CA ASP A 326 -0.89 9.13 9.23
C ASP A 326 0.34 8.35 9.71
N THR A 327 0.95 7.62 8.78
CA THR A 327 2.06 6.73 9.12
C THR A 327 2.96 6.50 7.92
N THR A 328 4.19 6.03 8.20
CA THR A 328 5.14 5.59 7.19
C THR A 328 5.53 4.16 7.48
N VAL A 329 5.38 3.28 6.49
CA VAL A 329 5.66 1.85 6.60
C VAL A 329 6.48 1.38 5.40
N GLU A 330 7.21 0.30 5.57
CA GLU A 330 7.94 -0.38 4.50
C GLU A 330 7.33 -1.75 4.27
N LEU A 331 6.98 -2.06 3.02
CA LEU A 331 6.21 -3.23 2.61
C LEU A 331 6.80 -3.84 1.34
N GLY A 332 6.57 -5.13 1.15
CA GLY A 332 6.78 -5.79 -0.13
C GLY A 332 5.69 -5.47 -1.15
N ASP A 333 5.98 -5.75 -2.43
CA ASP A 333 5.00 -5.62 -3.52
C ASP A 333 3.83 -6.60 -3.30
N GLY A 334 2.62 -6.07 -3.15
CA GLY A 334 1.39 -6.83 -2.90
C GLY A 334 1.21 -7.30 -1.44
N GLU A 335 2.13 -6.98 -0.54
CA GLU A 335 1.97 -7.28 0.88
C GLU A 335 0.97 -6.34 1.55
N SER A 336 0.14 -6.89 2.43
CA SER A 336 -0.85 -6.13 3.20
C SER A 336 -0.38 -5.96 4.64
N PHE A 337 -0.54 -4.75 5.17
CA PHE A 337 -0.18 -4.43 6.55
C PHE A 337 -1.28 -3.64 7.25
N VAL A 338 -1.53 -3.97 8.52
CA VAL A 338 -2.46 -3.22 9.37
C VAL A 338 -1.73 -2.00 9.93
N ILE A 339 -2.09 -0.82 9.44
CA ILE A 339 -1.44 0.44 9.86
C ILE A 339 -2.08 1.09 11.07
N GLY A 340 -3.28 0.69 11.42
CA GLY A 340 -3.99 1.21 12.58
C GLY A 340 -5.26 0.44 12.88
N GLY A 341 -5.73 0.57 14.10
CA GLY A 341 -6.97 -0.06 14.54
C GLY A 341 -7.43 0.48 15.88
N LEU A 342 -8.71 0.23 16.19
CA LEU A 342 -9.34 0.58 17.45
C LEU A 342 -10.30 -0.54 17.83
N VAL A 343 -10.22 -0.97 19.08
CA VAL A 343 -11.24 -1.83 19.71
C VAL A 343 -11.81 -1.09 20.89
N SER A 344 -13.12 -0.91 20.89
CA SER A 344 -13.85 -0.24 21.98
C SER A 344 -15.06 -1.07 22.36
N SER A 345 -15.23 -1.34 23.64
CA SER A 345 -16.41 -2.01 24.19
C SER A 345 -17.00 -1.15 25.28
N ASN A 346 -18.22 -0.71 25.09
CA ASN A 346 -18.97 0.07 26.06
C ASN A 346 -20.13 -0.77 26.59
N LEU A 347 -20.11 -1.00 27.90
CA LEU A 347 -21.11 -1.78 28.59
C LEU A 347 -21.84 -0.89 29.62
N THR A 348 -23.12 -0.70 29.43
CA THR A 348 -24.00 -0.02 30.37
C THR A 348 -25.02 -1.01 30.89
N SER A 349 -25.04 -1.20 32.21
CA SER A 349 -26.02 -2.05 32.88
C SER A 349 -26.67 -1.25 34.01
N THR A 350 -27.97 -1.04 33.91
CA THR A 350 -28.76 -0.33 34.89
C THR A 350 -29.80 -1.30 35.48
N VAL A 351 -29.77 -1.47 36.78
CA VAL A 351 -30.72 -2.30 37.50
C VAL A 351 -31.48 -1.40 38.46
N ASN A 352 -32.76 -1.17 38.21
CA ASN A 352 -33.66 -0.49 39.11
C ASN A 352 -34.47 -1.56 39.84
N LYS A 353 -34.40 -1.58 41.16
CA LYS A 353 -35.08 -2.56 42.01
C LYS A 353 -35.69 -1.92 43.24
N ILE A 354 -36.76 -2.55 43.75
CA ILE A 354 -37.25 -2.22 45.08
C ILE A 354 -36.37 -2.90 46.13
N PRO A 355 -35.84 -2.14 47.08
CA PRO A 355 -35.05 -2.72 48.16
C PRO A 355 -35.80 -3.86 48.87
N LEU A 356 -35.09 -4.93 49.20
CA LEU A 356 -35.62 -6.18 49.81
C LEU A 356 -36.42 -7.05 48.89
N LEU A 357 -37.39 -6.54 48.17
CA LEU A 357 -38.27 -7.33 47.28
C LEU A 357 -37.58 -7.73 45.98
N GLY A 358 -36.77 -6.85 45.42
CA GLY A 358 -36.01 -7.13 44.17
C GLY A 358 -34.83 -8.09 44.39
N ASP A 359 -34.45 -8.38 45.63
CA ASP A 359 -33.36 -9.31 45.97
C ASP A 359 -33.81 -10.73 46.25
N LEU A 360 -35.12 -10.96 46.27
CA LEU A 360 -35.68 -12.29 46.51
C LEU A 360 -35.40 -13.23 45.31
N PRO A 361 -34.98 -14.47 45.58
CA PRO A 361 -34.81 -15.47 44.51
C PRO A 361 -36.17 -15.76 43.87
N ILE A 362 -36.17 -15.87 42.53
CA ILE A 362 -37.33 -16.14 41.69
C ILE A 362 -38.33 -14.98 41.63
N ILE A 363 -38.86 -14.55 42.78
CA ILE A 363 -39.88 -13.48 42.88
C ILE A 363 -39.27 -12.08 42.63
N GLY A 364 -38.01 -11.88 42.94
CA GLY A 364 -37.34 -10.57 42.75
C GLY A 364 -37.28 -10.07 41.30
N SER A 365 -37.45 -10.98 40.34
CA SER A 365 -37.55 -10.59 38.92
C SER A 365 -38.77 -9.70 38.62
N PHE A 366 -39.86 -9.84 39.40
CA PHE A 366 -41.08 -9.02 39.26
C PHE A 366 -40.88 -7.59 39.85
N PHE A 367 -39.86 -7.40 40.70
CA PHE A 367 -39.60 -6.14 41.44
C PHE A 367 -38.32 -5.45 40.99
N ARG A 368 -37.77 -5.82 39.80
CA ARG A 368 -36.59 -5.20 39.21
C ARG A 368 -36.77 -5.01 37.72
N ASN A 369 -36.20 -3.92 37.22
CA ASN A 369 -36.03 -3.65 35.79
C ASN A 369 -34.54 -3.71 35.49
N LEU A 370 -34.19 -4.46 34.44
CA LEU A 370 -32.84 -4.60 33.94
C LEU A 370 -32.77 -3.96 32.56
N ASN A 371 -31.89 -2.99 32.41
CA ASN A 371 -31.53 -2.41 31.12
C ASN A 371 -30.04 -2.69 30.89
N TYR A 372 -29.75 -3.53 29.90
CA TYR A 372 -28.41 -3.91 29.51
C TYR A 372 -28.16 -3.47 28.08
N SER A 373 -27.14 -2.63 27.89
CA SER A 373 -26.69 -2.15 26.58
C SER A 373 -25.21 -2.40 26.45
N ARG A 374 -24.82 -3.12 25.39
CA ARG A 374 -23.43 -3.33 25.03
C ARG A 374 -23.19 -2.89 23.61
N GLN A 375 -22.19 -2.03 23.42
CA GLN A 375 -21.74 -1.55 22.13
C GLN A 375 -20.27 -1.92 21.94
N ASP A 376 -20.01 -2.78 20.98
CA ASP A 376 -18.66 -3.15 20.57
C ASP A 376 -18.37 -2.47 19.23
N LYS A 377 -17.24 -1.74 19.16
CA LYS A 377 -16.75 -1.08 17.94
C LYS A 377 -15.35 -1.57 17.65
N GLU A 378 -15.13 -2.02 16.43
CA GLU A 378 -13.82 -2.45 15.95
C GLU A 378 -13.50 -1.69 14.67
N LEU A 379 -12.33 -1.08 14.59
CA LEU A 379 -11.81 -0.39 13.41
C LEU A 379 -10.49 -1.03 13.03
N VAL A 380 -10.30 -1.32 11.76
CA VAL A 380 -9.04 -1.81 11.19
C VAL A 380 -8.76 -1.06 9.90
N ILE A 381 -7.52 -0.57 9.77
CA ILE A 381 -7.04 0.09 8.56
C ILE A 381 -5.88 -0.73 8.01
N VAL A 382 -6.06 -1.22 6.78
CA VAL A 382 -5.08 -2.06 6.07
C VAL A 382 -4.60 -1.33 4.83
N VAL A 383 -3.32 -1.43 4.52
CA VAL A 383 -2.73 -0.87 3.30
C VAL A 383 -2.02 -1.96 2.51
N THR A 384 -2.12 -1.88 1.18
CA THR A 384 -1.49 -2.81 0.25
C THR A 384 -0.94 -2.03 -0.94
N PRO A 385 0.38 -1.84 -1.06
CA PRO A 385 1.00 -1.27 -2.24
C PRO A 385 1.22 -2.33 -3.32
N ARG A 386 1.13 -1.94 -4.60
CA ARG A 386 1.43 -2.80 -5.75
C ARG A 386 2.18 -2.01 -6.82
N LEU A 387 3.23 -2.59 -7.35
CA LEU A 387 3.90 -2.06 -8.53
C LEU A 387 3.05 -2.32 -9.77
N VAL A 388 2.63 -1.26 -10.45
CA VAL A 388 1.76 -1.37 -11.64
C VAL A 388 2.44 -0.75 -12.86
N ARG A 389 2.05 -1.23 -14.03
CA ARG A 389 2.48 -0.67 -15.31
C ARG A 389 1.28 -0.02 -16.01
N PRO A 390 1.49 1.06 -16.76
CA PRO A 390 0.43 1.63 -17.58
C PRO A 390 -0.18 0.60 -18.54
N ILE A 391 -1.46 0.73 -18.78
CA ILE A 391 -2.19 -0.11 -19.73
C ILE A 391 -1.63 0.13 -21.13
N ALA A 392 -1.44 -0.93 -21.91
CA ALA A 392 -0.92 -0.84 -23.26
C ALA A 392 -1.86 -0.01 -24.16
N ARG A 393 -1.28 0.70 -25.12
CA ARG A 393 -2.03 1.54 -26.06
C ARG A 393 -3.05 0.69 -26.85
N GLY A 394 -4.32 1.11 -26.88
CA GLY A 394 -5.39 0.44 -27.63
C GLY A 394 -6.13 -0.68 -26.87
N VAL A 395 -5.82 -0.91 -25.61
CA VAL A 395 -6.61 -1.81 -24.75
C VAL A 395 -7.84 -1.07 -24.25
N ASP A 396 -9.01 -1.63 -24.50
CA ASP A 396 -10.29 -1.09 -24.00
C ASP A 396 -10.43 -1.44 -22.51
N VAL A 397 -10.65 -0.43 -21.68
CA VAL A 397 -10.82 -0.60 -20.24
C VAL A 397 -12.31 -0.67 -19.92
N PRO A 398 -12.81 -1.78 -19.36
CA PRO A 398 -14.21 -1.86 -18.97
C PRO A 398 -14.52 -0.83 -17.87
N LEU A 399 -15.37 0.14 -18.19
CA LEU A 399 -15.83 1.13 -17.23
C LEU A 399 -16.95 0.55 -16.35
N PRO A 400 -17.03 0.95 -15.06
CA PRO A 400 -18.16 0.60 -14.21
C PRO A 400 -19.47 1.11 -14.83
N GLY A 401 -20.53 0.29 -14.78
CA GLY A 401 -21.82 0.62 -15.40
C GLY A 401 -21.90 0.39 -16.92
N ALA A 402 -20.83 -0.06 -17.59
CA ALA A 402 -20.85 -0.31 -19.03
C ALA A 402 -21.78 -1.46 -19.44
N ARG A 403 -22.05 -2.41 -18.53
CA ARG A 403 -23.00 -3.51 -18.76
C ARG A 403 -24.44 -3.03 -18.56
N GLU A 404 -24.67 -2.22 -17.53
CA GLU A 404 -25.96 -1.67 -17.14
C GLU A 404 -26.44 -0.59 -18.13
N SER A 405 -25.52 0.09 -18.80
CA SER A 405 -25.85 1.10 -19.83
C SER A 405 -26.30 0.48 -21.15
N LYS A 406 -26.19 -0.84 -21.34
CA LYS A 406 -26.70 -1.51 -22.55
C LYS A 406 -28.20 -1.73 -22.41
N PRO A 407 -29.08 -1.07 -23.21
CA PRO A 407 -30.53 -1.08 -23.05
C PRO A 407 -31.15 -2.36 -23.60
N ASN A 408 -30.71 -3.53 -23.16
CA ASN A 408 -31.16 -4.81 -23.72
C ASN A 408 -32.06 -5.67 -22.81
N LEU A 409 -32.51 -5.10 -21.67
CA LEU A 409 -33.47 -5.82 -20.86
C LEU A 409 -34.85 -5.16 -21.01
N PRO A 410 -35.88 -5.89 -21.47
CA PRO A 410 -37.26 -5.37 -21.43
C PRO A 410 -37.61 -5.06 -19.96
N VAL A 411 -38.13 -3.85 -19.75
CA VAL A 411 -38.43 -3.27 -18.42
C VAL A 411 -39.21 -4.24 -17.52
N TRP A 412 -40.05 -5.08 -18.12
CA TRP A 412 -40.84 -6.09 -17.42
C TRP A 412 -40.08 -7.33 -16.98
N GLY A 413 -39.04 -7.73 -17.71
CA GLY A 413 -38.21 -8.89 -17.38
C GLY A 413 -37.26 -8.64 -16.19
N SER A 414 -36.72 -7.45 -16.09
CA SER A 414 -35.83 -7.06 -14.96
C SER A 414 -36.60 -6.88 -13.65
N TRP A 415 -37.86 -6.43 -13.73
CA TRP A 415 -38.69 -6.21 -12.54
C TRP A 415 -39.27 -7.49 -11.94
N LEU A 416 -39.57 -8.49 -12.78
CA LEU A 416 -40.23 -9.72 -12.35
C LEU A 416 -39.28 -10.91 -12.12
N LEU A 417 -38.12 -10.97 -12.78
CA LEU A 417 -37.28 -12.15 -12.85
C LEU A 417 -35.88 -12.02 -12.27
N GLN A 418 -35.44 -10.80 -11.97
CA GLN A 418 -34.10 -10.58 -11.39
C GLN A 418 -34.16 -9.57 -10.24
N PRO A 419 -34.42 -10.00 -8.99
CA PRO A 419 -34.02 -9.21 -7.85
C PRO A 419 -32.51 -9.01 -7.95
N ALA A 420 -32.04 -7.76 -7.84
CA ALA A 420 -30.62 -7.44 -7.88
C ALA A 420 -29.84 -8.32 -6.89
N SER A 421 -29.05 -9.25 -7.40
CA SER A 421 -28.20 -10.07 -6.57
C SER A 421 -26.96 -9.30 -6.19
N SER A 422 -26.36 -9.62 -5.06
CA SER A 422 -25.11 -8.99 -4.56
C SER A 422 -23.94 -9.09 -5.54
N ASP A 423 -24.01 -9.98 -6.53
CA ASP A 423 -23.00 -10.19 -7.56
C ASP A 423 -23.06 -9.17 -8.71
N GLN A 424 -24.09 -8.32 -8.74
CA GLN A 424 -24.30 -7.31 -9.79
C GLN A 424 -23.95 -5.89 -9.32
N LEU A 425 -23.47 -5.75 -8.12
CA LEU A 425 -22.99 -4.44 -7.64
C LEU A 425 -21.66 -4.09 -8.32
N PRO A 426 -21.54 -2.89 -8.91
CA PRO A 426 -20.28 -2.47 -9.51
C PRO A 426 -19.19 -2.37 -8.44
N GLY A 427 -18.11 -3.12 -8.64
CA GLY A 427 -16.95 -3.10 -7.78
C GLY A 427 -15.68 -3.20 -8.60
N PHE A 428 -14.64 -2.45 -8.22
CA PHE A 428 -13.32 -2.47 -8.88
C PHE A 428 -12.50 -3.72 -8.54
N SER A 429 -12.98 -4.57 -7.64
CA SER A 429 -12.25 -5.74 -7.17
C SER A 429 -12.84 -7.03 -7.73
N ARG A 430 -12.26 -7.52 -8.81
CA ARG A 430 -12.15 -8.92 -9.17
C ARG A 430 -10.76 -9.21 -9.70
#